data_dd1e18ec6cdd92645eaf80869a30d756
#
_entry.id   dd1e18ec6cdd92645eaf80869a30d756
#
_cell.length_a   1.000
_cell.length_b   1.000
_cell.length_c   1.000
_cell.angle_alpha   90.00
_cell.angle_beta   90.00
_cell.angle_gamma   90.00
#
_symmetry.space_group_name_H-M   'P 1'
#
loop_
_entity.id
_entity.type
_entity.pdbx_description
1 polymer ?
#
loop_
_entity_poly.entity_id
_entity_poly.type
_entity_poly.pdbx_seq_one_letter_code
_entity_poly.pdbx_strand_id
1 'polypeptide(L)'
;QSPTRIWVATEGAGLLLLNPKTKEVKAYHHSSSNPKSISSNYIRSLALDSQNRLWIGTFNDLNIYHEGSDSFVSYSSSPVENGSLSQRSVRSIFMDSQGGMWLGTYFGGLNYYHPIRNRFKNIQRIPYKNSLSDNVVSCITEDKDKNLWIGTNDGGLNLYNTKTQQFTHYILQEDEREIGIGSNNIKAVYVDEQKSLVYIGTHAGGLTVLLSLIHISEPTRRRGIS
;
A
#
# COMPACT_ATOMS: atom_id res chain seq x y z
N GLN A 1 -13.92 -11.64 5.54
CA GLN A 1 -14.93 -10.74 6.13
C GLN A 1 -16.16 -11.55 6.49
N SER A 2 -16.66 -11.39 7.71
CA SER A 2 -17.95 -11.96 8.09
C SER A 2 -19.05 -11.27 7.26
N PRO A 3 -20.06 -12.01 6.71
CA PRO A 3 -21.15 -11.40 5.95
C PRO A 3 -22.03 -10.42 6.75
N THR A 4 -21.71 -10.22 8.02
CA THR A 4 -22.42 -9.32 8.94
C THR A 4 -21.63 -8.09 9.36
N ARG A 5 -20.40 -7.89 8.89
CA ARG A 5 -19.54 -6.78 9.34
C ARG A 5 -18.75 -6.20 8.16
N ILE A 6 -18.95 -4.93 7.89
CA ILE A 6 -18.24 -4.17 6.84
C ILE A 6 -17.54 -2.98 7.51
N TRP A 7 -16.23 -2.92 7.40
CA TRP A 7 -15.45 -1.76 7.84
C TRP A 7 -15.38 -0.73 6.72
N VAL A 8 -15.65 0.52 7.05
CA VAL A 8 -15.65 1.63 6.10
C VAL A 8 -14.65 2.69 6.56
N ALA A 9 -13.64 2.92 5.74
CA ALA A 9 -12.69 4.02 5.93
C ALA A 9 -13.29 5.34 5.44
N THR A 10 -13.14 6.40 6.21
CA THR A 10 -13.62 7.73 5.83
C THR A 10 -12.53 8.80 5.94
N GLU A 11 -12.63 9.83 5.14
CA GLU A 11 -11.77 11.02 5.23
C GLU A 11 -12.42 12.09 6.13
N GLY A 12 -12.28 11.93 7.46
CA GLY A 12 -12.74 12.90 8.45
C GLY A 12 -13.84 12.43 9.38
N ALA A 13 -14.65 11.41 9.00
CA ALA A 13 -15.69 10.85 9.87
C ALA A 13 -15.23 9.63 10.68
N GLY A 14 -13.93 9.34 10.73
CA GLY A 14 -13.38 8.21 11.45
C GLY A 14 -13.58 6.86 10.76
N LEU A 15 -13.60 5.79 11.55
CA LEU A 15 -13.81 4.42 11.09
C LEU A 15 -15.23 3.97 11.40
N LEU A 16 -15.93 3.44 10.41
CA LEU A 16 -17.30 2.95 10.59
C LEU A 16 -17.33 1.43 10.50
N LEU A 17 -18.14 0.82 11.34
CA LEU A 17 -18.49 -0.60 11.27
C LEU A 17 -19.99 -0.72 10.96
N LEU A 18 -20.30 -1.20 9.77
CA LEU A 18 -21.66 -1.42 9.29
C LEU A 18 -22.06 -2.90 9.42
N ASN A 19 -23.21 -3.15 10.00
CA ASN A 19 -23.91 -4.42 9.87
C ASN A 19 -24.88 -4.34 8.67
N PRO A 20 -24.62 -5.03 7.56
CA PRO A 20 -25.43 -4.90 6.35
C PRO A 20 -26.84 -5.52 6.50
N LYS A 21 -27.05 -6.40 7.49
CA LYS A 21 -28.36 -7.02 7.75
C LYS A 21 -29.26 -6.12 8.58
N THR A 22 -28.74 -5.56 9.69
CA THR A 22 -29.52 -4.69 10.60
C THR A 22 -29.47 -3.24 10.18
N LYS A 23 -28.54 -2.85 9.27
CA LYS A 23 -28.23 -1.48 8.87
C LYS A 23 -27.69 -0.59 10.02
N GLU A 24 -27.34 -1.20 11.13
CA GLU A 24 -26.69 -0.51 12.23
C GLU A 24 -25.28 -0.08 11.87
N VAL A 25 -24.92 1.14 12.24
CA VAL A 25 -23.58 1.70 12.04
C VAL A 25 -23.01 2.10 13.39
N LYS A 26 -21.84 1.54 13.69
CA LYS A 26 -21.02 1.99 14.84
C LYS A 26 -19.88 2.84 14.32
N ALA A 27 -19.70 4.04 14.88
CA ALA A 27 -18.63 4.95 14.52
C ALA A 27 -17.55 4.99 15.61
N TYR A 28 -16.28 4.99 15.15
CA TYR A 28 -15.11 5.15 16.01
C TYR A 28 -14.40 6.44 15.61
N HIS A 29 -14.27 7.34 16.58
CA HIS A 29 -13.64 8.65 16.40
C HIS A 29 -12.37 8.77 17.22
N HIS A 30 -11.45 9.59 16.73
CA HIS A 30 -10.30 10.01 17.52
C HIS A 30 -10.75 10.82 18.73
N SER A 31 -10.13 10.55 19.88
CA SER A 31 -10.31 11.32 21.11
C SER A 31 -8.95 11.51 21.80
N SER A 32 -8.54 12.75 21.97
CA SER A 32 -7.28 13.08 22.67
C SER A 32 -7.29 12.70 24.15
N SER A 33 -8.48 12.57 24.75
CA SER A 33 -8.64 12.12 26.15
C SER A 33 -8.66 10.59 26.29
N ASN A 34 -8.79 9.84 25.18
CA ASN A 34 -8.82 8.39 25.21
C ASN A 34 -7.66 7.80 24.39
N PRO A 35 -6.56 7.36 25.02
CA PRO A 35 -5.41 6.79 24.33
C PRO A 35 -5.70 5.44 23.61
N LYS A 36 -6.87 4.85 23.90
CA LYS A 36 -7.33 3.62 23.23
C LYS A 36 -8.28 3.91 22.06
N SER A 37 -8.54 5.18 21.74
CA SER A 37 -9.27 5.56 20.53
C SER A 37 -8.39 5.44 19.30
N ILE A 38 -9.00 5.46 18.11
CA ILE A 38 -8.27 5.56 16.86
C ILE A 38 -7.45 6.85 16.81
N SER A 39 -6.25 6.81 16.24
CA SER A 39 -5.29 7.94 16.30
C SER A 39 -5.66 9.14 15.40
N SER A 40 -6.55 8.94 14.43
CA SER A 40 -7.04 9.99 13.52
C SER A 40 -8.41 9.64 12.95
N ASN A 41 -9.21 10.66 12.63
CA ASN A 41 -10.47 10.48 11.88
C ASN A 41 -10.26 10.38 10.36
N TYR A 42 -9.05 10.62 9.87
CA TYR A 42 -8.69 10.50 8.45
C TYR A 42 -8.11 9.11 8.20
N ILE A 43 -8.96 8.17 7.74
CA ILE A 43 -8.59 6.79 7.46
C ILE A 43 -8.18 6.67 5.99
N ARG A 44 -7.00 6.10 5.74
CA ARG A 44 -6.41 6.00 4.41
C ARG A 44 -6.50 4.60 3.82
N SER A 45 -6.34 3.58 4.66
CA SER A 45 -6.33 2.19 4.20
C SER A 45 -6.74 1.23 5.31
N LEU A 46 -7.31 0.10 4.90
CA LEU A 46 -7.70 -1.00 5.76
C LEU A 46 -7.17 -2.31 5.20
N ALA A 47 -6.64 -3.17 6.05
CA ALA A 47 -6.29 -4.54 5.69
C ALA A 47 -6.53 -5.48 6.88
N LEU A 48 -6.78 -6.76 6.60
CA LEU A 48 -6.77 -7.81 7.61
C LEU A 48 -5.44 -8.54 7.54
N ASP A 49 -4.87 -8.90 8.69
CA ASP A 49 -3.72 -9.79 8.73
C ASP A 49 -4.15 -11.27 8.76
N SER A 50 -3.17 -12.18 8.77
CA SER A 50 -3.41 -13.63 8.80
C SER A 50 -4.15 -14.12 10.05
N GLN A 51 -4.24 -13.29 11.09
CA GLN A 51 -5.01 -13.57 12.33
C GLN A 51 -6.38 -12.87 12.34
N ASN A 52 -6.81 -12.30 11.19
CA ASN A 52 -8.03 -11.50 11.04
C ASN A 52 -8.05 -10.23 11.91
N ARG A 53 -6.91 -9.72 12.35
CA ARG A 53 -6.85 -8.43 13.02
C ARG A 53 -6.93 -7.31 11.99
N LEU A 54 -7.74 -6.30 12.25
CA LEU A 54 -7.89 -5.15 11.37
C LEU A 54 -6.73 -4.16 11.60
N TRP A 55 -5.97 -3.92 10.54
CA TRP A 55 -4.94 -2.90 10.45
C TRP A 55 -5.51 -1.67 9.75
N ILE A 56 -5.30 -0.50 10.34
CA ILE A 56 -5.90 0.76 9.93
C ILE A 56 -4.80 1.79 9.73
N GLY A 57 -4.53 2.13 8.47
CA GLY A 57 -3.63 3.22 8.09
C GLY A 57 -4.37 4.54 8.19
N THR A 58 -3.83 5.48 8.96
CA THR A 58 -4.43 6.78 9.15
C THR A 58 -3.47 7.92 8.78
N PHE A 59 -3.95 9.16 8.80
CA PHE A 59 -3.10 10.33 8.65
C PHE A 59 -2.09 10.47 9.81
N ASN A 60 -2.46 9.98 11.01
CA ASN A 60 -1.60 9.92 12.20
C ASN A 60 -1.55 8.49 12.71
N ASP A 61 -0.45 7.80 12.48
CA ASP A 61 -0.12 6.48 12.99
C ASP A 61 -0.86 5.30 12.32
N LEU A 62 -0.28 4.14 12.48
CA LEU A 62 -0.92 2.86 12.23
C LEU A 62 -1.72 2.44 13.45
N ASN A 63 -2.92 1.92 13.25
CA ASN A 63 -3.73 1.37 14.34
C ASN A 63 -4.04 -0.09 14.08
N ILE A 64 -4.11 -0.89 15.15
CA ILE A 64 -4.63 -2.26 15.10
C ILE A 64 -5.84 -2.32 16.04
N TYR A 65 -6.97 -2.78 15.50
CA TYR A 65 -8.19 -2.96 16.27
C TYR A 65 -8.16 -4.25 17.09
N HIS A 66 -8.50 -4.14 18.37
CA HIS A 66 -8.64 -5.24 19.31
C HIS A 66 -10.13 -5.51 19.60
N GLU A 67 -10.67 -6.57 19.00
CA GLU A 67 -12.09 -6.90 19.12
C GLU A 67 -12.52 -7.17 20.56
N GLY A 68 -11.72 -7.91 21.34
CA GLY A 68 -12.08 -8.29 22.71
C GLY A 68 -12.22 -7.12 23.69
N SER A 69 -11.54 -6.00 23.44
CA SER A 69 -11.62 -4.76 24.25
C SER A 69 -12.30 -3.62 23.53
N ASP A 70 -12.71 -3.84 22.27
CA ASP A 70 -13.32 -2.83 21.41
C ASP A 70 -12.52 -1.51 21.36
N SER A 71 -11.22 -1.63 21.17
CA SER A 71 -10.27 -0.54 21.27
C SER A 71 -9.15 -0.64 20.25
N PHE A 72 -8.29 0.38 20.17
CA PHE A 72 -7.19 0.46 19.22
C PHE A 72 -5.85 0.53 19.95
N VAL A 73 -4.84 -0.09 19.37
CA VAL A 73 -3.43 0.13 19.71
C VAL A 73 -2.79 0.87 18.55
N SER A 74 -2.17 2.00 18.85
CA SER A 74 -1.51 2.85 17.85
C SER A 74 0.00 2.61 17.84
N TYR A 75 0.58 2.56 16.63
CA TYR A 75 2.01 2.44 16.39
C TYR A 75 2.50 3.68 15.67
N SER A 76 3.33 4.46 16.35
CA SER A 76 3.91 5.70 15.83
C SER A 76 5.32 5.49 15.25
N SER A 77 5.78 6.48 14.49
CA SER A 77 7.19 6.59 14.16
C SER A 77 7.99 7.11 15.36
N SER A 78 9.16 6.55 15.59
CA SER A 78 10.08 7.02 16.63
C SER A 78 11.50 7.12 16.08
N PRO A 79 12.18 8.26 16.20
CA PRO A 79 13.57 8.40 15.73
C PRO A 79 14.57 7.64 16.60
N VAL A 80 14.17 7.23 17.81
CA VAL A 80 15.06 6.55 18.77
C VAL A 80 14.79 5.06 18.90
N GLU A 81 13.63 4.57 18.44
CA GLU A 81 13.27 3.15 18.48
C GLU A 81 13.58 2.46 17.15
N ASN A 82 14.61 1.61 17.16
CA ASN A 82 14.90 0.76 16.03
C ASN A 82 13.74 -0.21 15.75
N GLY A 83 13.21 -0.16 14.51
CA GLY A 83 12.10 -1.01 14.10
C GLY A 83 10.72 -0.39 14.35
N SER A 84 10.62 0.90 14.60
CA SER A 84 9.39 1.69 14.53
C SER A 84 9.04 2.01 13.07
N LEU A 85 7.85 2.57 12.84
CA LEU A 85 7.48 3.10 11.52
C LEU A 85 8.43 4.20 11.06
N SER A 86 8.72 4.25 9.76
CA SER A 86 9.53 5.31 9.15
C SER A 86 8.85 6.68 9.19
N GLN A 87 7.50 6.69 9.20
CA GLN A 87 6.70 7.91 9.20
C GLN A 87 5.26 7.61 9.67
N ARG A 88 4.60 8.59 10.31
CA ARG A 88 3.29 8.43 10.94
C ARG A 88 2.14 8.25 9.96
N SER A 89 2.16 8.91 8.79
CA SER A 89 1.05 8.87 7.83
C SER A 89 1.13 7.61 6.96
N VAL A 90 0.28 6.62 7.25
CA VAL A 90 0.19 5.35 6.52
C VAL A 90 -0.90 5.46 5.47
N ARG A 91 -0.52 5.40 4.18
CA ARG A 91 -1.43 5.57 3.03
C ARG A 91 -1.96 4.27 2.46
N SER A 92 -1.15 3.22 2.48
CA SER A 92 -1.53 1.91 1.95
C SER A 92 -1.06 0.81 2.86
N ILE A 93 -1.86 -0.24 2.98
CA ILE A 93 -1.52 -1.45 3.72
C ILE A 93 -1.84 -2.64 2.81
N PHE A 94 -0.92 -3.58 2.74
CA PHE A 94 -1.05 -4.80 1.96
C PHE A 94 -0.51 -5.99 2.76
N MET A 95 -1.28 -7.08 2.81
CA MET A 95 -0.80 -8.35 3.34
C MET A 95 -0.33 -9.23 2.19
N ASP A 96 0.93 -9.65 2.23
CA ASP A 96 1.46 -10.58 1.24
C ASP A 96 0.99 -12.02 1.52
N SER A 97 1.21 -12.90 0.56
CA SER A 97 0.80 -14.29 0.64
C SER A 97 1.58 -15.11 1.68
N GLN A 98 2.62 -14.57 2.27
CA GLN A 98 3.40 -15.17 3.36
C GLN A 98 2.96 -14.65 4.74
N GLY A 99 1.95 -13.78 4.80
CA GLY A 99 1.43 -13.17 6.02
C GLY A 99 2.22 -11.96 6.50
N GLY A 100 3.14 -11.44 5.71
CA GLY A 100 3.84 -10.18 5.97
C GLY A 100 2.97 -8.98 5.66
N MET A 101 3.10 -7.92 6.46
CA MET A 101 2.35 -6.67 6.28
C MET A 101 3.27 -5.59 5.68
N TRP A 102 2.86 -5.06 4.53
CA TRP A 102 3.55 -3.98 3.82
C TRP A 102 2.77 -2.68 4.00
N LEU A 103 3.47 -1.63 4.40
CA LEU A 103 2.85 -0.33 4.68
C LEU A 103 3.55 0.76 3.89
N GLY A 104 2.82 1.36 2.95
CA GLY A 104 3.26 2.53 2.22
C GLY A 104 2.96 3.80 3.02
N THR A 105 3.94 4.67 3.18
CA THR A 105 3.81 5.92 3.92
C THR A 105 3.84 7.14 3.00
N TYR A 106 3.50 8.31 3.55
CA TYR A 106 3.41 9.55 2.76
C TYR A 106 4.79 10.09 2.34
N PHE A 107 5.83 9.99 3.19
CA PHE A 107 7.19 10.41 2.88
C PHE A 107 8.28 9.46 3.40
N GLY A 108 7.91 8.43 4.13
CA GLY A 108 8.85 7.52 4.78
C GLY A 108 9.16 6.25 3.97
N GLY A 109 8.67 6.17 2.73
CA GLY A 109 8.84 4.99 1.89
C GLY A 109 7.97 3.81 2.32
N LEU A 110 8.53 2.63 2.26
CA LEU A 110 7.87 1.36 2.50
C LEU A 110 8.36 0.73 3.80
N ASN A 111 7.43 0.25 4.61
CA ASN A 111 7.71 -0.49 5.84
C ASN A 111 7.22 -1.93 5.68
N TYR A 112 7.99 -2.86 6.16
CA TYR A 112 7.64 -4.28 6.19
C TYR A 112 7.63 -4.80 7.62
N TYR A 113 6.53 -5.41 8.02
CA TYR A 113 6.37 -6.07 9.30
C TYR A 113 6.09 -7.55 9.09
N HIS A 114 6.81 -8.40 9.81
CA HIS A 114 6.53 -9.83 9.85
C HIS A 114 6.33 -10.30 11.30
N PRO A 115 5.26 -11.07 11.60
CA PRO A 115 4.90 -11.45 12.98
C PRO A 115 6.04 -12.14 13.76
N ILE A 116 6.89 -12.92 13.06
CA ILE A 116 8.02 -13.64 13.69
C ILE A 116 9.12 -12.67 14.14
N ARG A 117 9.29 -11.53 13.48
CA ARG A 117 10.40 -10.59 13.78
C ARG A 117 9.99 -9.44 14.70
N ASN A 118 8.70 -9.17 14.83
CA ASN A 118 8.09 -8.11 15.64
C ASN A 118 8.78 -6.72 15.50
N ARG A 119 9.29 -6.41 14.30
CA ARG A 119 9.98 -5.16 13.96
C ARG A 119 9.64 -4.74 12.54
N PHE A 120 9.56 -3.43 12.28
CA PHE A 120 9.46 -2.90 10.94
C PHE A 120 10.83 -2.85 10.26
N LYS A 121 10.88 -3.30 9.00
CA LYS A 121 11.99 -3.04 8.08
C LYS A 121 11.59 -1.88 7.19
N ASN A 122 12.39 -0.82 7.18
CA ASN A 122 12.13 0.36 6.36
C ASN A 122 12.88 0.27 5.04
N ILE A 123 12.17 0.53 3.94
CA ILE A 123 12.71 0.58 2.57
C ILE A 123 12.37 1.97 2.01
N GLN A 124 13.41 2.73 1.66
CA GLN A 124 13.30 4.11 1.23
C GLN A 124 14.08 4.35 -0.06
N ARG A 125 13.78 5.46 -0.72
CA ARG A 125 14.60 5.95 -1.82
C ARG A 125 15.99 6.34 -1.30
N ILE A 126 17.02 5.77 -1.93
CA ILE A 126 18.42 6.08 -1.68
C ILE A 126 19.01 6.58 -3.01
N PRO A 127 19.45 7.85 -3.11
CA PRO A 127 20.04 8.37 -4.32
C PRO A 127 21.19 7.49 -4.84
N TYR A 128 21.24 7.30 -6.14
CA TYR A 128 22.29 6.54 -6.85
C TYR A 128 22.41 5.05 -6.47
N LYS A 129 21.39 4.49 -5.80
CA LYS A 129 21.31 3.04 -5.50
C LYS A 129 20.05 2.44 -6.10
N ASN A 130 20.06 1.13 -6.32
CA ASN A 130 18.87 0.38 -6.64
C ASN A 130 17.98 0.34 -5.39
N SER A 131 16.97 1.19 -5.34
CA SER A 131 16.08 1.40 -4.22
C SER A 131 14.72 1.88 -4.72
N LEU A 132 13.79 2.13 -3.82
CA LEU A 132 12.49 2.73 -4.15
C LEU A 132 12.68 4.06 -4.93
N SER A 133 11.87 4.30 -5.96
CA SER A 133 11.98 5.50 -6.82
C SER A 133 11.51 6.79 -6.15
N ASP A 134 10.52 6.68 -5.25
CA ASP A 134 9.98 7.79 -4.46
C ASP A 134 9.43 7.28 -3.12
N ASN A 135 9.51 8.11 -2.07
CA ASN A 135 9.09 7.75 -0.72
C ASN A 135 7.58 7.92 -0.45
N VAL A 136 6.84 8.50 -1.39
CA VAL A 136 5.38 8.62 -1.28
C VAL A 136 4.73 7.40 -1.93
N VAL A 137 4.47 6.37 -1.15
CA VAL A 137 3.89 5.10 -1.63
C VAL A 137 2.37 5.17 -1.59
N SER A 138 1.73 5.02 -2.75
CA SER A 138 0.27 5.15 -2.92
C SER A 138 -0.47 3.81 -2.90
N CYS A 139 0.09 2.79 -3.54
CA CYS A 139 -0.52 1.46 -3.62
C CYS A 139 0.53 0.36 -3.70
N ILE A 140 0.13 -0.87 -3.31
CA ILE A 140 0.98 -2.06 -3.31
C ILE A 140 0.12 -3.24 -3.72
N THR A 141 0.64 -4.12 -4.59
CA THR A 141 0.03 -5.41 -4.92
C THR A 141 1.11 -6.46 -5.19
N GLU A 142 0.81 -7.73 -4.98
CA GLU A 142 1.71 -8.85 -5.18
C GLU A 142 1.36 -9.58 -6.50
N ASP A 143 2.36 -10.08 -7.22
CA ASP A 143 2.17 -10.98 -8.36
C ASP A 143 2.33 -12.47 -7.97
N LYS A 144 2.05 -13.38 -8.91
CA LYS A 144 2.17 -14.84 -8.71
C LYS A 144 3.58 -15.29 -8.30
N ASP A 145 4.61 -14.56 -8.69
CA ASP A 145 6.01 -14.86 -8.38
C ASP A 145 6.49 -14.23 -7.07
N LYS A 146 5.55 -13.62 -6.32
CA LYS A 146 5.76 -12.95 -5.01
C LYS A 146 6.58 -11.66 -5.12
N ASN A 147 6.65 -11.07 -6.30
CA ASN A 147 7.17 -9.72 -6.43
C ASN A 147 6.11 -8.70 -6.05
N LEU A 148 6.54 -7.53 -5.61
CA LEU A 148 5.63 -6.43 -5.27
C LEU A 148 5.65 -5.36 -6.35
N TRP A 149 4.47 -5.01 -6.83
CA TRP A 149 4.21 -3.86 -7.68
C TRP A 149 3.82 -2.68 -6.78
N ILE A 150 4.65 -1.64 -6.77
CA ILE A 150 4.56 -0.52 -5.83
C ILE A 150 4.38 0.76 -6.62
N GLY A 151 3.20 1.35 -6.51
CA GLY A 151 2.92 2.66 -7.09
C GLY A 151 3.37 3.79 -6.18
N THR A 152 3.98 4.82 -6.78
CA THR A 152 4.45 6.01 -6.06
C THR A 152 3.82 7.28 -6.63
N ASN A 153 3.96 8.40 -5.91
CA ASN A 153 3.30 9.64 -6.31
C ASN A 153 4.02 10.36 -7.46
N ASP A 154 5.36 10.32 -7.48
CA ASP A 154 6.16 11.01 -8.50
C ASP A 154 7.28 10.14 -9.09
N GLY A 155 7.51 8.96 -8.55
CA GLY A 155 8.57 8.03 -8.98
C GLY A 155 8.10 6.94 -9.94
N GLY A 156 6.85 7.00 -10.42
CA GLY A 156 6.29 5.97 -11.29
C GLY A 156 5.97 4.67 -10.57
N LEU A 157 6.05 3.56 -11.30
CA LEU A 157 5.79 2.21 -10.81
C LEU A 157 7.10 1.48 -10.54
N ASN A 158 7.18 0.79 -9.42
CA ASN A 158 8.30 -0.05 -9.02
C ASN A 158 7.88 -1.52 -9.00
N LEU A 159 8.68 -2.39 -9.56
CA LEU A 159 8.62 -3.82 -9.34
C LEU A 159 9.75 -4.22 -8.39
N TYR A 160 9.41 -4.68 -7.20
CA TYR A 160 10.35 -5.15 -6.19
C TYR A 160 10.40 -6.66 -6.16
N ASN A 161 11.53 -7.23 -6.51
CA ASN A 161 11.77 -8.67 -6.38
C ASN A 161 12.12 -9.00 -4.93
N THR A 162 11.22 -9.69 -4.24
CA THR A 162 11.37 -9.99 -2.80
C THR A 162 12.51 -10.96 -2.50
N LYS A 163 12.90 -11.81 -3.46
CA LYS A 163 14.00 -12.79 -3.33
C LYS A 163 15.38 -12.13 -3.48
N THR A 164 15.55 -11.33 -4.54
CA THR A 164 16.82 -10.66 -4.84
C THR A 164 16.96 -9.31 -4.15
N GLN A 165 15.86 -8.76 -3.65
CA GLN A 165 15.74 -7.40 -3.08
C GLN A 165 16.13 -6.29 -4.07
N GLN A 166 15.90 -6.52 -5.37
CA GLN A 166 16.17 -5.55 -6.43
C GLN A 166 14.90 -4.88 -6.92
N PHE A 167 15.02 -3.62 -7.32
CA PHE A 167 13.96 -2.82 -7.92
C PHE A 167 14.15 -2.70 -9.43
N THR A 168 13.04 -2.82 -10.16
CA THR A 168 12.91 -2.37 -11.56
C THR A 168 11.94 -1.19 -11.57
N HIS A 169 12.28 -0.11 -12.25
CA HIS A 169 11.47 1.10 -12.29
C HIS A 169 10.83 1.28 -13.66
N TYR A 170 9.54 1.59 -13.67
CA TYR A 170 8.78 2.00 -14.85
C TYR A 170 8.40 3.46 -14.65
N ILE A 171 9.07 4.35 -15.38
CA ILE A 171 8.97 5.80 -15.23
C ILE A 171 8.61 6.39 -16.59
N LEU A 172 7.69 7.36 -16.64
CA LEU A 172 7.42 8.13 -17.84
C LEU A 172 8.67 8.93 -18.21
N GLN A 173 9.21 8.68 -19.40
CA GLN A 173 10.30 9.46 -20.00
C GLN A 173 9.70 10.40 -21.05
N GLU A 174 10.14 11.66 -21.09
CA GLU A 174 9.59 12.67 -22.01
C GLU A 174 9.78 12.30 -23.48
N ASP A 175 10.84 11.55 -23.80
CA ASP A 175 11.18 11.15 -25.16
C ASP A 175 10.52 9.83 -25.62
N GLU A 176 9.89 9.07 -24.71
CA GLU A 176 9.30 7.76 -24.98
C GLU A 176 7.78 7.70 -24.72
N ARG A 177 7.03 8.70 -25.19
CA ARG A 177 5.55 8.81 -24.96
C ARG A 177 4.73 7.65 -25.52
N GLU A 178 5.29 6.83 -26.40
CA GLU A 178 4.57 5.70 -27.01
C GLU A 178 4.71 4.36 -26.28
N ILE A 179 5.64 4.21 -25.30
CA ILE A 179 5.99 2.90 -24.71
C ILE A 179 5.99 2.89 -23.17
N GLY A 180 5.64 4.00 -22.53
CA GLY A 180 5.72 4.19 -21.07
C GLY A 180 4.39 4.17 -20.33
N ILE A 181 4.45 4.39 -19.02
CA ILE A 181 3.28 4.69 -18.19
C ILE A 181 2.78 6.09 -18.49
N GLY A 182 1.46 6.31 -18.42
CA GLY A 182 0.85 7.61 -18.77
C GLY A 182 1.19 8.76 -17.82
N SER A 183 1.66 8.47 -16.61
CA SER A 183 2.09 9.45 -15.61
C SER A 183 2.91 8.77 -14.51
N ASN A 184 3.87 9.49 -13.91
CA ASN A 184 4.64 9.00 -12.76
C ASN A 184 3.85 9.00 -11.44
N ASN A 185 2.65 9.58 -11.43
CA ASN A 185 1.77 9.61 -10.28
C ASN A 185 0.79 8.43 -10.34
N ILE A 186 1.17 7.31 -9.72
CA ILE A 186 0.40 6.08 -9.71
C ILE A 186 -0.65 6.11 -8.60
N LYS A 187 -1.89 5.70 -8.90
CA LYS A 187 -3.00 5.66 -7.93
C LYS A 187 -3.45 4.25 -7.61
N ALA A 188 -3.40 3.35 -8.58
CA ALA A 188 -3.80 1.97 -8.40
C ALA A 188 -3.01 1.05 -9.33
N VAL A 189 -2.78 -0.19 -8.88
CA VAL A 189 -2.19 -1.26 -9.68
C VAL A 189 -3.00 -2.53 -9.45
N TYR A 190 -3.31 -3.21 -10.55
CA TYR A 190 -3.97 -4.51 -10.54
C TYR A 190 -3.21 -5.49 -11.44
N VAL A 191 -2.89 -6.67 -10.93
CA VAL A 191 -2.21 -7.74 -11.66
C VAL A 191 -3.24 -8.80 -12.08
N ASP A 192 -3.44 -8.95 -13.39
CA ASP A 192 -4.24 -10.05 -13.96
C ASP A 192 -3.31 -11.20 -14.30
N GLU A 193 -3.21 -12.15 -13.40
CA GLU A 193 -2.34 -13.31 -13.54
C GLU A 193 -2.73 -14.20 -14.72
N GLN A 194 -4.02 -14.33 -15.04
CA GLN A 194 -4.52 -15.19 -16.11
C GLN A 194 -4.12 -14.63 -17.48
N LYS A 195 -4.12 -13.31 -17.62
CA LYS A 195 -3.76 -12.64 -18.89
C LYS A 195 -2.29 -12.20 -18.94
N SER A 196 -1.55 -12.34 -17.83
CA SER A 196 -0.20 -11.79 -17.69
C SER A 196 -0.16 -10.28 -17.98
N LEU A 197 -1.13 -9.53 -17.44
CA LEU A 197 -1.27 -8.10 -17.64
C LEU A 197 -1.19 -7.38 -16.30
N VAL A 198 -0.58 -6.19 -16.30
CA VAL A 198 -0.61 -5.26 -15.17
C VAL A 198 -1.34 -4.00 -15.61
N TYR A 199 -2.44 -3.70 -14.94
CA TYR A 199 -3.24 -2.49 -15.14
C TYR A 199 -2.79 -1.42 -14.15
N ILE A 200 -2.49 -0.23 -14.66
CA ILE A 200 -1.91 0.86 -13.89
C ILE A 200 -2.81 2.10 -14.06
N GLY A 201 -3.52 2.45 -13.00
CA GLY A 201 -4.29 3.69 -12.91
C GLY A 201 -3.40 4.84 -12.44
N THR A 202 -3.35 5.93 -13.22
CA THR A 202 -2.48 7.07 -12.95
C THR A 202 -3.30 8.34 -12.71
N HIS A 203 -2.69 9.32 -12.03
CA HIS A 203 -3.26 10.67 -11.94
C HIS A 203 -2.98 11.41 -13.25
N ALA A 204 -4.04 11.86 -13.91
CA ALA A 204 -4.03 12.61 -15.16
C ALA A 204 -3.42 11.89 -16.40
N GLY A 205 -2.91 10.66 -16.29
CA GLY A 205 -2.36 9.88 -17.40
C GLY A 205 -3.27 8.70 -17.83
N GLY A 206 -4.46 8.57 -17.23
CA GLY A 206 -5.42 7.51 -17.57
C GLY A 206 -5.00 6.12 -17.10
N LEU A 207 -5.39 5.10 -17.86
CA LEU A 207 -5.10 3.69 -17.62
C LEU A 207 -4.01 3.21 -18.58
N THR A 208 -2.93 2.69 -18.03
CA THR A 208 -1.87 2.00 -18.78
C THR A 208 -1.98 0.49 -18.54
N VAL A 209 -1.71 -0.31 -19.58
CA VAL A 209 -1.65 -1.76 -19.50
C VAL A 209 -0.27 -2.23 -19.93
N LEU A 210 0.45 -2.88 -19.01
CA LEU A 210 1.73 -3.52 -19.29
C LEU A 210 1.54 -5.03 -19.47
N LEU A 211 2.29 -5.64 -20.39
CA LEU A 211 2.48 -7.08 -20.38
C LEU A 211 3.42 -7.44 -19.23
N SER A 212 2.96 -8.25 -18.30
CA SER A 212 3.80 -8.82 -17.24
C SER A 212 4.64 -9.96 -17.82
N LEU A 213 5.63 -9.59 -18.62
CA LEU A 213 6.59 -10.56 -19.17
C LEU A 213 7.77 -10.63 -18.21
N ILE A 214 7.69 -11.53 -17.26
CA ILE A 214 8.79 -11.87 -16.35
C ILE A 214 9.96 -12.55 -17.12
N HIS A 215 9.79 -12.77 -18.42
CA HIS A 215 10.81 -13.33 -19.31
C HIS A 215 10.77 -12.67 -20.70
N ILE A 216 11.25 -11.43 -20.83
CA ILE A 216 11.75 -10.96 -22.12
C ILE A 216 12.99 -10.10 -21.92
N SER A 217 14.09 -10.62 -22.38
CA SER A 217 15.30 -9.93 -22.76
C SER A 217 15.15 -9.22 -24.11
N GLU A 218 14.10 -8.43 -24.34
CA GLU A 218 14.03 -7.47 -25.46
C GLU A 218 12.67 -6.77 -25.52
N PRO A 219 12.59 -5.45 -25.82
CA PRO A 219 11.34 -4.73 -25.96
C PRO A 219 10.64 -5.09 -27.29
N THR A 220 9.54 -5.81 -27.24
CA THR A 220 8.69 -6.02 -28.41
C THR A 220 7.79 -4.81 -28.63
N ARG A 221 7.95 -4.14 -29.79
CA ARG A 221 7.07 -3.07 -30.29
C ARG A 221 5.62 -3.52 -30.29
N ARG A 222 4.73 -2.79 -29.60
CA ARG A 222 3.29 -2.90 -29.84
C ARG A 222 2.85 -1.94 -30.93
N ARG A 223 2.14 -2.50 -31.90
CA ARG A 223 1.34 -1.72 -32.88
C ARG A 223 0.12 -1.13 -32.17
N GLY A 224 -0.09 0.18 -32.36
CA GLY A 224 -1.30 0.84 -31.94
C GLY A 224 -2.54 0.26 -32.61
N ILE A 225 -3.62 0.19 -31.85
CA ILE A 225 -4.97 0.00 -32.42
C ILE A 225 -5.50 1.42 -32.64
N SER A 226 -5.65 1.76 -33.92
CA SER A 226 -6.37 2.94 -34.41
C SER A 226 -7.88 2.81 -34.15
#